data_97cebb730e52642360ebbc32bfa5a9a0
#
_entry.id   97cebb730e52642360ebbc32bfa5a9a0
#
_cell.length_a   1.000
_cell.length_b   1.000
_cell.length_c   1.000
_cell.angle_alpha   90.00
_cell.angle_beta   90.00
_cell.angle_gamma   90.00
#
_symmetry.space_group_name_H-M   'P 1'
#
loop_
_entity.id
_entity.type
_entity.pdbx_description
1 polymer ?
#
loop_
_entity_poly.entity_id
_entity_poly.type
_entity_poly.pdbx_seq_one_letter_code
_entity_poly.pdbx_strand_id
1 'polypeptide(L)'
;MRRRSLGILAAAGALAVSVGVSAPASADVSHPTCPRGAFCAYSSTFEEGRLLLATQGNWSGTLTNVQSTFNNGYPDPGADHVQLGYTAGGVSYSTCIHYAPGGGQYAHQWNNITIKSVRWRGEC
;
A
#
# COMPACT_ATOMS: atom_id res chain seq x y z
N MET A 1 -62.91 -37.22 -38.79
CA MET A 1 -61.57 -37.57 -38.26
C MET A 1 -60.70 -36.34 -38.38
N ARG A 2 -60.41 -35.71 -37.28
CA ARG A 2 -59.59 -34.45 -37.21
C ARG A 2 -58.22 -34.79 -36.70
N ARG A 3 -57.20 -34.56 -37.51
CA ARG A 3 -55.80 -34.62 -37.08
C ARG A 3 -55.44 -33.29 -36.45
N ARG A 4 -55.00 -33.32 -35.21
CA ARG A 4 -54.41 -32.16 -34.52
C ARG A 4 -52.92 -32.23 -34.65
N SER A 5 -52.37 -31.23 -35.30
CA SER A 5 -50.92 -31.03 -35.39
C SER A 5 -50.44 -30.33 -34.09
N LEU A 6 -49.52 -30.97 -33.38
CA LEU A 6 -48.83 -30.33 -32.25
C LEU A 6 -47.68 -29.52 -32.83
N GLY A 7 -47.70 -28.22 -32.60
CA GLY A 7 -46.59 -27.35 -32.85
C GLY A 7 -45.58 -27.43 -31.69
N ILE A 8 -44.34 -27.75 -32.04
CA ILE A 8 -43.24 -27.73 -31.10
C ILE A 8 -42.67 -26.30 -31.08
N LEU A 9 -42.81 -25.62 -29.97
CA LEU A 9 -42.13 -24.37 -29.72
C LEU A 9 -40.69 -24.66 -29.23
N ALA A 10 -39.71 -24.39 -30.06
CA ALA A 10 -38.32 -24.40 -29.68
C ALA A 10 -37.99 -23.09 -28.97
N ALA A 11 -37.79 -23.15 -27.68
CA ALA A 11 -37.24 -22.02 -26.91
C ALA A 11 -35.72 -21.96 -27.11
N ALA A 12 -35.27 -21.00 -27.88
CA ALA A 12 -33.85 -20.68 -27.99
C ALA A 12 -33.42 -19.96 -26.75
N GLY A 13 -32.78 -20.65 -25.83
CA GLY A 13 -32.11 -20.03 -24.65
C GLY A 13 -30.84 -19.33 -25.12
N ALA A 14 -30.86 -17.99 -25.07
CA ALA A 14 -29.67 -17.21 -25.25
C ALA A 14 -28.82 -17.30 -23.97
N LEU A 15 -27.74 -18.06 -24.04
CA LEU A 15 -26.69 -18.03 -23.00
C LEU A 15 -25.92 -16.71 -23.14
N ALA A 16 -26.21 -15.76 -22.29
CA ALA A 16 -25.40 -14.56 -22.12
C ALA A 16 -24.11 -14.96 -21.42
N VAL A 17 -23.04 -15.13 -22.17
CA VAL A 17 -21.70 -15.27 -21.63
C VAL A 17 -21.27 -13.89 -21.17
N SER A 18 -21.40 -13.59 -19.88
CA SER A 18 -20.80 -12.41 -19.28
C SER A 18 -19.28 -12.65 -19.24
N VAL A 19 -18.57 -12.05 -20.18
CA VAL A 19 -17.12 -11.95 -20.12
C VAL A 19 -16.83 -10.96 -19.02
N GLY A 20 -16.52 -11.46 -17.83
CA GLY A 20 -16.00 -10.64 -16.74
C GLY A 20 -14.65 -10.08 -17.16
N VAL A 21 -14.62 -8.79 -17.50
CA VAL A 21 -13.36 -8.08 -17.69
C VAL A 21 -12.77 -7.90 -16.29
N SER A 22 -11.84 -8.77 -15.90
CA SER A 22 -11.01 -8.51 -14.74
C SER A 22 -10.13 -7.30 -15.09
N ALA A 23 -10.37 -6.16 -14.44
CA ALA A 23 -9.45 -5.04 -14.51
C ALA A 23 -8.05 -5.54 -14.12
N PRO A 24 -6.98 -5.18 -14.86
CA PRO A 24 -5.63 -5.48 -14.39
C PRO A 24 -5.50 -4.87 -13.01
N ALA A 25 -5.05 -5.67 -12.03
CA ALA A 25 -4.71 -5.16 -10.72
C ALA A 25 -3.67 -4.07 -10.95
N SER A 26 -4.07 -2.80 -10.84
CA SER A 26 -3.12 -1.71 -10.77
C SER A 26 -2.23 -2.04 -9.58
N ALA A 27 -0.91 -1.95 -9.76
CA ALA A 27 0.07 -2.25 -8.74
C ALA A 27 0.08 -1.19 -7.62
N ASP A 28 -1.08 -0.70 -7.21
CA ASP A 28 -1.24 0.10 -6.02
C ASP A 28 -1.11 -0.83 -4.82
N VAL A 29 0.10 -0.92 -4.32
CA VAL A 29 0.33 -1.53 -3.02
C VAL A 29 -0.28 -0.58 -1.99
N SER A 30 -1.55 -0.75 -1.71
CA SER A 30 -2.20 -0.01 -0.64
C SER A 30 -2.18 -0.85 0.62
N HIS A 31 -1.65 -0.29 1.68
CA HIS A 31 -1.78 -0.88 3.00
C HIS A 31 -3.08 -0.36 3.64
N PRO A 32 -3.99 -1.25 4.11
CA PRO A 32 -5.32 -0.83 4.56
C PRO A 32 -5.33 0.15 5.73
N THR A 33 -4.25 0.20 6.51
CA THR A 33 -4.12 1.11 7.66
C THR A 33 -3.22 2.32 7.39
N CYS A 34 -2.49 2.34 6.27
CA CYS A 34 -1.68 3.48 5.88
C CYS A 34 -2.41 4.31 4.83
N PRO A 35 -2.85 5.53 5.14
CA PRO A 35 -3.52 6.39 4.16
C PRO A 35 -2.65 6.64 2.93
N ARG A 36 -3.26 6.69 1.77
CA ARG A 36 -2.56 7.08 0.54
C ARG A 36 -1.95 8.48 0.70
N GLY A 37 -0.71 8.63 0.29
CA GLY A 37 0.06 9.87 0.44
C GLY A 37 0.81 10.00 1.77
N ALA A 38 0.70 9.01 2.67
CA ALA A 38 1.34 9.06 3.98
C ALA A 38 2.56 8.13 4.06
N PHE A 39 3.48 8.48 4.93
CA PHE A 39 4.47 7.58 5.52
C PHE A 39 3.93 7.06 6.85
N CYS A 40 4.01 5.76 7.07
CA CYS A 40 3.45 5.09 8.24
C CYS A 40 4.49 4.28 9.01
N ALA A 41 4.29 4.21 10.33
CA ALA A 41 5.10 3.39 11.23
C ALA A 41 4.21 2.54 12.13
N TYR A 42 4.63 1.32 12.40
CA TYR A 42 3.84 0.28 13.10
C TYR A 42 4.59 -0.34 14.25
N SER A 43 3.82 -0.84 15.23
CA SER A 43 4.33 -1.50 16.43
C SER A 43 4.71 -2.97 16.22
N SER A 44 4.40 -3.56 15.08
CA SER A 44 4.75 -4.94 14.73
C SER A 44 5.39 -5.00 13.35
N THR A 45 6.02 -6.13 13.05
CA THR A 45 6.58 -6.40 11.72
C THR A 45 5.49 -6.54 10.66
N PHE A 46 5.87 -6.40 9.39
CA PHE A 46 4.98 -6.55 8.22
C PHE A 46 3.77 -5.60 8.24
N GLU A 47 3.98 -4.36 8.74
CA GLU A 47 2.94 -3.32 8.80
C GLU A 47 1.69 -3.76 9.58
N GLU A 48 1.90 -4.65 10.53
CA GLU A 48 0.86 -5.12 11.43
C GLU A 48 0.90 -4.39 12.78
N GLY A 49 0.03 -4.80 13.69
CA GLY A 49 -0.09 -4.18 15.00
C GLY A 49 -0.71 -2.80 14.94
N ARG A 50 -0.29 -1.94 15.86
CA ARG A 50 -0.85 -0.60 15.99
C ARG A 50 -0.13 0.37 15.05
N LEU A 51 -0.89 1.19 14.34
CA LEU A 51 -0.37 2.34 13.62
C LEU A 51 0.11 3.39 14.62
N LEU A 52 1.42 3.65 14.65
CA LEU A 52 2.05 4.58 15.59
C LEU A 52 2.16 5.99 15.01
N LEU A 53 2.32 6.08 13.69
CA LEU A 53 2.46 7.34 12.95
C LEU A 53 1.89 7.18 11.55
N ALA A 54 1.15 8.17 11.10
CA ALA A 54 0.82 8.39 9.70
C ALA A 54 1.02 9.87 9.41
N THR A 55 1.95 10.22 8.52
CA THR A 55 2.24 11.61 8.20
C THR A 55 2.35 11.85 6.70
N GLN A 56 1.67 12.87 6.22
CA GLN A 56 1.76 13.34 4.82
C GLN A 56 2.76 14.48 4.65
N GLY A 57 3.28 15.01 5.75
CA GLY A 57 4.29 16.07 5.77
C GLY A 57 5.54 15.66 6.53
N ASN A 58 6.48 16.58 6.64
CA ASN A 58 7.65 16.38 7.47
C ASN A 58 7.23 16.27 8.94
N TRP A 59 7.91 15.39 9.65
CA TRP A 59 7.65 15.14 11.06
C TRP A 59 8.98 15.04 11.84
N SER A 60 8.99 15.48 13.08
CA SER A 60 10.12 15.34 14.00
C SER A 60 9.60 15.05 15.40
N GLY A 61 10.31 14.22 16.14
CA GLY A 61 9.90 13.84 17.48
C GLY A 61 10.70 12.65 18.01
N THR A 62 10.06 11.88 18.84
CA THR A 62 10.59 10.62 19.39
C THR A 62 9.49 9.59 19.36
N LEU A 63 9.56 8.67 18.41
CA LEU A 63 8.60 7.58 18.25
C LEU A 63 9.31 6.25 18.50
N THR A 64 9.04 5.67 19.65
CA THR A 64 9.67 4.41 20.10
C THR A 64 8.91 3.17 19.65
N ASN A 65 9.56 2.01 19.75
CA ASN A 65 8.97 0.70 19.51
C ASN A 65 8.46 0.50 18.08
N VAL A 66 9.15 1.06 17.09
CA VAL A 66 8.80 0.89 15.70
C VAL A 66 9.41 -0.42 15.17
N GLN A 67 8.58 -1.29 14.63
CA GLN A 67 8.96 -2.59 14.09
C GLN A 67 8.85 -2.66 12.57
N SER A 68 8.04 -1.82 11.95
CA SER A 68 7.95 -1.71 10.50
C SER A 68 7.51 -0.32 10.07
N THR A 69 7.85 0.02 8.82
CA THR A 69 7.45 1.29 8.18
C THR A 69 7.02 1.04 6.76
N PHE A 70 6.14 1.90 6.26
CA PHE A 70 5.59 1.83 4.92
C PHE A 70 5.47 3.24 4.33
N ASN A 71 6.05 3.45 3.15
CA ASN A 71 5.88 4.68 2.40
C ASN A 71 4.78 4.51 1.36
N ASN A 72 3.60 5.03 1.64
CA ASN A 72 2.45 5.01 0.75
C ASN A 72 2.26 6.36 0.01
N GLY A 73 3.36 7.06 -0.24
CA GLY A 73 3.37 8.34 -0.96
C GLY A 73 2.76 8.27 -2.35
N TYR A 74 2.36 9.42 -2.88
CA TYR A 74 2.02 9.56 -4.28
C TYR A 74 3.29 9.66 -5.12
N PRO A 75 3.29 9.17 -6.38
CA PRO A 75 4.42 9.39 -7.28
C PRO A 75 4.57 10.89 -7.58
N ASP A 76 5.55 11.49 -6.96
CA ASP A 76 5.96 12.87 -7.12
C ASP A 76 7.49 12.94 -7.05
N PRO A 77 8.18 13.00 -8.19
CA PRO A 77 9.65 12.90 -8.25
C PRO A 77 10.41 13.85 -7.33
N GLY A 78 9.79 14.95 -6.93
CA GLY A 78 10.37 15.90 -5.99
C GLY A 78 10.13 15.59 -4.52
N ALA A 79 9.15 14.73 -4.19
CA ALA A 79 8.66 14.56 -2.82
C ALA A 79 7.99 13.21 -2.55
N ASP A 80 8.39 12.14 -3.20
CA ASP A 80 7.80 10.80 -3.03
C ASP A 80 8.66 9.84 -2.23
N HIS A 81 9.91 10.19 -1.98
CA HIS A 81 10.81 9.45 -1.10
C HIS A 81 10.86 10.06 0.29
N VAL A 82 11.25 9.27 1.27
CA VAL A 82 11.37 9.70 2.67
C VAL A 82 12.79 9.50 3.16
N GLN A 83 13.39 10.58 3.65
CA GLN A 83 14.61 10.48 4.45
C GLN A 83 14.18 10.23 5.90
N LEU A 84 14.44 9.03 6.38
CA LEU A 84 14.12 8.61 7.74
C LEU A 84 15.35 8.77 8.64
N GLY A 85 15.23 9.60 9.68
CA GLY A 85 16.21 9.67 10.77
C GLY A 85 15.74 8.83 11.95
N TYR A 86 16.60 7.93 12.45
CA TYR A 86 16.24 7.02 13.54
C TYR A 86 17.44 6.63 14.40
N THR A 87 17.17 6.07 15.54
CA THR A 87 18.17 5.45 16.41
C THR A 87 17.86 3.96 16.57
N ALA A 88 18.91 3.15 16.62
CA ALA A 88 18.85 1.74 16.91
C ALA A 88 20.02 1.39 17.83
N GLY A 89 19.75 0.76 18.97
CA GLY A 89 20.78 0.44 19.96
C GLY A 89 21.59 1.67 20.44
N GLY A 90 20.96 2.86 20.49
CA GLY A 90 21.61 4.11 20.90
C GLY A 90 22.45 4.79 19.82
N VAL A 91 22.53 4.24 18.60
CA VAL A 91 23.27 4.81 17.48
C VAL A 91 22.29 5.48 16.52
N SER A 92 22.65 6.68 16.04
CA SER A 92 21.85 7.42 15.06
C SER A 92 22.15 6.99 13.64
N TYR A 93 21.09 6.80 12.87
CA TYR A 93 21.13 6.41 11.46
C TYR A 93 20.21 7.30 10.62
N SER A 94 20.46 7.31 9.31
CA SER A 94 19.58 7.92 8.33
C SER A 94 19.52 7.03 7.10
N THR A 95 18.31 6.81 6.57
CA THR A 95 18.11 6.02 5.37
C THR A 95 17.04 6.65 4.48
N CYS A 96 17.16 6.43 3.18
CA CYS A 96 16.18 6.87 2.21
C CYS A 96 15.24 5.71 1.87
N ILE A 97 13.94 5.96 1.98
CA ILE A 97 12.87 5.00 1.74
C ILE A 97 12.12 5.37 0.48
N HIS A 98 12.04 4.45 -0.46
CA HIS A 98 11.30 4.60 -1.71
C HIS A 98 9.78 4.62 -1.46
N TYR A 99 9.00 5.01 -2.47
CA TYR A 99 7.54 4.99 -2.39
C TYR A 99 6.94 3.73 -3.03
N ALA A 100 5.75 3.35 -2.63
CA ALA A 100 5.00 2.26 -3.22
C ALA A 100 4.14 2.76 -4.41
N PRO A 101 4.12 2.09 -5.57
CA PRO A 101 4.82 0.86 -5.95
C PRO A 101 6.16 1.09 -6.66
N GLY A 102 6.85 2.17 -6.37
CA GLY A 102 8.10 2.54 -7.01
C GLY A 102 9.19 1.47 -6.91
N GLY A 103 10.24 1.63 -7.68
CA GLY A 103 11.41 0.76 -7.60
C GLY A 103 12.10 0.89 -6.24
N GLY A 104 12.67 -0.19 -5.73
CA GLY A 104 13.32 -0.22 -4.44
C GLY A 104 12.39 -0.57 -3.28
N GLN A 105 12.86 -0.35 -2.07
CA GLN A 105 12.15 -0.76 -0.86
C GLN A 105 11.32 0.40 -0.31
N TYR A 106 10.03 0.22 -0.28
CA TYR A 106 9.04 1.13 0.30
C TYR A 106 8.46 0.63 1.63
N ALA A 107 8.63 -0.66 1.92
CA ALA A 107 8.28 -1.31 3.18
C ALA A 107 9.55 -1.84 3.85
N HIS A 108 9.79 -1.46 5.08
CA HIS A 108 10.97 -1.85 5.83
C HIS A 108 10.59 -2.55 7.12
N GLN A 109 11.32 -3.63 7.41
CA GLN A 109 11.25 -4.31 8.69
C GLN A 109 12.42 -3.86 9.57
N TRP A 110 12.13 -3.56 10.82
CA TRP A 110 13.07 -3.04 11.79
C TRP A 110 13.16 -3.94 13.01
N ASN A 111 14.27 -3.88 13.70
CA ASN A 111 14.42 -4.51 15.00
C ASN A 111 14.32 -3.44 16.10
N ASN A 112 13.09 -2.99 16.36
CA ASN A 112 12.76 -2.06 17.43
C ASN A 112 13.58 -0.76 17.39
N ILE A 113 13.29 0.10 16.44
CA ILE A 113 13.92 1.41 16.30
C ILE A 113 13.11 2.53 16.96
N THR A 114 13.77 3.66 17.16
CA THR A 114 13.14 4.93 17.51
C THR A 114 13.26 5.90 16.36
N ILE A 115 12.15 6.30 15.76
CA ILE A 115 12.14 7.31 14.70
C ILE A 115 12.28 8.70 15.31
N LYS A 116 13.18 9.51 14.74
CA LYS A 116 13.45 10.87 15.16
C LYS A 116 12.95 11.91 14.16
N SER A 117 12.95 11.57 12.86
CA SER A 117 12.47 12.48 11.82
C SER A 117 12.00 11.73 10.58
N VAL A 118 11.02 12.31 9.94
CA VAL A 118 10.51 11.93 8.61
C VAL A 118 10.59 13.17 7.73
N ARG A 119 11.32 13.11 6.64
CA ARG A 119 11.44 14.22 5.69
C ARG A 119 11.15 13.74 4.29
N TRP A 120 10.14 14.29 3.69
CA TRP A 120 9.82 14.04 2.29
C TRP A 120 10.89 14.67 1.40
N ARG A 121 11.30 13.91 0.39
CA ARG A 121 12.36 14.31 -0.54
C ARG A 121 12.14 13.69 -1.93
N GLY A 122 12.93 14.11 -2.90
CA GLY A 122 13.04 13.44 -4.18
C GLY A 122 13.86 12.14 -4.09
N GLU A 123 14.23 11.64 -5.24
CA GLU A 123 14.94 10.37 -5.40
C GLU A 123 16.11 10.17 -4.40
N CYS A 124 16.25 8.94 -3.99
CA CYS A 124 17.42 8.54 -3.24
C CYS A 124 18.67 8.54 -4.17
#